data_f907fbefe7a9ac0d59b72e521f3029e7
#
_entry.id   f907fbefe7a9ac0d59b72e521f3029e7
#
_cell.length_a   1.000
_cell.length_b   1.000
_cell.length_c   1.000
_cell.angle_alpha   90.00
_cell.angle_beta   90.00
_cell.angle_gamma   90.00
#
_symmetry.space_group_name_H-M   'P 1'
#
loop_
_entity.id
_entity.type
_entity.pdbx_description
1 polymer ?
#
loop_
_entity_poly.entity_id
_entity_poly.type
_entity_poly.pdbx_seq_one_letter_code
_entity_poly.pdbx_strand_id
1 'polypeptide(L)'
;VFQQWENENHVNFEIDTYIDADLFCDAIFDKKYQALFLDLDMPKKSGFDISQSLRELGNNTPIVYITNRDDLMQKAFQYKVLGFVRKDKLQEELPFAISCVVQEIQKKNSHVMIFSAHRQKKEYYNLPISDILYIESENHQTKIYTVNKKDAIITRDTLRSYLEKEEFQGFIPISVSCIVNFEHIFSIEKDTLILDNKKILFISRRKIKSVKELFLQKTRRNII
;
A
#
# COMPACT_ATOMS: atom_id res chain seq x y z
N VAL A 1 13.57 21.91 3.98
CA VAL A 1 13.09 20.72 4.71
C VAL A 1 13.57 19.46 4.01
N PHE A 2 13.27 19.22 2.72
CA PHE A 2 13.70 17.99 2.02
C PHE A 2 15.21 17.78 2.08
N GLN A 3 16.02 18.78 1.68
CA GLN A 3 17.49 18.68 1.73
C GLN A 3 18.04 18.39 3.14
N GLN A 4 17.45 19.00 4.16
CA GLN A 4 17.83 18.72 5.53
C GLN A 4 17.53 17.28 5.91
N TRP A 5 16.32 16.79 5.56
CA TRP A 5 15.90 15.42 5.83
C TRP A 5 16.75 14.38 5.09
N GLU A 6 17.13 14.64 3.82
CA GLU A 6 18.06 13.84 3.04
C GLU A 6 19.39 13.64 3.75
N ASN A 7 19.98 14.74 4.24
CA ASN A 7 21.27 14.71 4.93
C ASN A 7 21.21 13.93 6.25
N GLU A 8 20.12 14.07 7.00
CA GLU A 8 19.92 13.40 8.29
C GLU A 8 19.65 11.91 8.15
N ASN A 9 19.01 11.47 7.04
CA ASN A 9 18.54 10.10 6.85
C ASN A 9 19.29 9.33 5.74
N HIS A 10 20.31 9.94 5.11
CA HIS A 10 21.10 9.33 4.02
C HIS A 10 20.25 8.81 2.84
N VAL A 11 19.21 9.54 2.50
CA VAL A 11 18.32 9.28 1.36
C VAL A 11 18.44 10.42 0.38
N ASN A 12 18.41 10.11 -0.92
CA ASN A 12 18.39 11.13 -1.97
C ASN A 12 17.02 11.14 -2.65
N PHE A 13 16.47 12.33 -2.86
CA PHE A 13 15.23 12.55 -3.60
C PHE A 13 15.51 13.21 -4.95
N GLU A 14 14.83 12.75 -5.97
CA GLU A 14 14.66 13.49 -7.22
C GLU A 14 13.32 14.21 -7.16
N ILE A 15 13.33 15.54 -7.09
CA ILE A 15 12.13 16.34 -6.86
C ILE A 15 11.82 17.16 -8.11
N ASP A 16 10.68 16.90 -8.73
CA ASP A 16 10.10 17.74 -9.75
C ASP A 16 9.05 18.66 -9.12
N THR A 17 9.04 19.92 -9.52
CA THR A 17 8.09 20.90 -9.02
C THR A 17 7.25 21.45 -10.16
N TYR A 18 5.93 21.44 -9.98
CA TYR A 18 4.96 21.96 -10.93
C TYR A 18 4.13 23.07 -10.29
N ILE A 19 4.05 24.21 -10.96
CA ILE A 19 3.24 25.36 -10.52
C ILE A 19 1.84 25.35 -11.16
N ASP A 20 1.62 24.49 -12.16
CA ASP A 20 0.38 24.35 -12.90
C ASP A 20 -0.06 22.88 -12.89
N ALA A 21 -1.32 22.67 -12.55
CA ALA A 21 -1.91 21.34 -12.47
C ALA A 21 -1.99 20.63 -13.84
N ASP A 22 -2.16 21.37 -14.94
CA ASP A 22 -2.24 20.80 -16.28
C ASP A 22 -0.88 20.26 -16.71
N LEU A 23 0.21 21.00 -16.47
CA LEU A 23 1.60 20.54 -16.73
C LEU A 23 1.93 19.28 -15.93
N PHE A 24 1.49 19.19 -14.67
CA PHE A 24 1.66 17.99 -13.89
C PHE A 24 0.85 16.81 -14.45
N CYS A 25 -0.41 17.04 -14.84
CA CYS A 25 -1.25 15.99 -15.42
C CYS A 25 -0.65 15.40 -16.70
N ASP A 26 -0.01 16.21 -17.53
CA ASP A 26 0.70 15.73 -18.73
C ASP A 26 1.94 14.90 -18.33
N ALA A 27 2.74 15.41 -17.39
CA ALA A 27 3.97 14.75 -16.97
C ALA A 27 3.75 13.40 -16.28
N ILE A 28 2.65 13.21 -15.55
CA ILE A 28 2.40 11.97 -14.79
C ILE A 28 2.10 10.76 -15.68
N PHE A 29 1.73 10.96 -16.94
CA PHE A 29 1.58 9.89 -17.92
C PHE A 29 2.93 9.36 -18.40
N ASP A 30 3.93 10.24 -18.50
CA ASP A 30 5.25 9.92 -19.02
C ASP A 30 6.24 9.49 -17.91
N LYS A 31 6.10 10.06 -16.71
CA LYS A 31 6.99 9.84 -15.58
C LYS A 31 6.27 9.19 -14.40
N LYS A 32 6.85 8.14 -13.83
CA LYS A 32 6.33 7.49 -12.61
C LYS A 32 6.92 8.15 -11.38
N TYR A 33 6.06 8.75 -10.57
CA TYR A 33 6.42 9.30 -9.27
C TYR A 33 6.19 8.28 -8.15
N GLN A 34 7.10 8.24 -7.20
CA GLN A 34 6.98 7.38 -6.02
C GLN A 34 6.09 7.98 -4.93
N ALA A 35 5.98 9.31 -4.89
CA ALA A 35 5.07 10.05 -4.01
C ALA A 35 4.72 11.41 -4.62
N LEU A 36 3.61 11.98 -4.16
CA LEU A 36 3.13 13.29 -4.56
C LEU A 36 2.84 14.15 -3.33
N PHE A 37 3.30 15.39 -3.38
CA PHE A 37 2.96 16.42 -2.41
C PHE A 37 2.13 17.47 -3.13
N LEU A 38 0.83 17.53 -2.83
CA LEU A 38 -0.13 18.35 -3.57
C LEU A 38 -0.69 19.48 -2.72
N ASP A 39 -0.66 20.69 -3.26
CA ASP A 39 -1.45 21.77 -2.72
C ASP A 39 -2.93 21.57 -3.07
N LEU A 40 -3.82 21.86 -2.12
CA LEU A 40 -5.27 21.83 -2.37
C LEU A 40 -5.77 23.11 -3.03
N ASP A 41 -5.12 24.24 -2.79
CA ASP A 41 -5.53 25.56 -3.27
C ASP A 41 -4.77 25.94 -4.56
N MET A 42 -4.93 25.12 -5.60
CA MET A 42 -4.35 25.42 -6.91
C MET A 42 -5.39 26.01 -7.87
N PRO A 43 -4.99 26.92 -8.78
CA PRO A 43 -5.87 27.42 -9.83
C PRO A 43 -6.33 26.31 -10.77
N LYS A 44 -7.57 26.42 -11.29
CA LYS A 44 -8.20 25.52 -12.29
C LYS A 44 -8.54 24.13 -11.75
N LYS A 45 -7.57 23.36 -11.23
CA LYS A 45 -7.76 22.01 -10.67
C LYS A 45 -7.19 21.97 -9.26
N SER A 46 -7.98 21.54 -8.31
CA SER A 46 -7.53 21.35 -6.94
C SER A 46 -6.70 20.06 -6.78
N GLY A 47 -5.93 19.94 -5.69
CA GLY A 47 -5.27 18.69 -5.36
C GLY A 47 -6.23 17.51 -5.21
N PHE A 48 -7.51 17.76 -4.86
CA PHE A 48 -8.55 16.73 -4.85
C PHE A 48 -8.90 16.20 -6.23
N ASP A 49 -9.03 17.08 -7.22
CA ASP A 49 -9.36 16.69 -8.61
C ASP A 49 -8.26 15.82 -9.20
N ILE A 50 -7.00 16.17 -8.92
CA ILE A 50 -5.82 15.35 -9.31
C ILE A 50 -5.88 13.98 -8.63
N SER A 51 -6.11 13.97 -7.31
CA SER A 51 -6.14 12.73 -6.54
C SER A 51 -7.26 11.81 -6.99
N GLN A 52 -8.44 12.36 -7.28
CA GLN A 52 -9.58 11.61 -7.82
C GLN A 52 -9.23 10.97 -9.16
N SER A 53 -8.70 11.76 -10.10
CA SER A 53 -8.32 11.25 -11.43
C SER A 53 -7.28 10.13 -11.32
N LEU A 54 -6.30 10.25 -10.44
CA LEU A 54 -5.31 9.21 -10.20
C LEU A 54 -5.93 7.93 -9.66
N ARG A 55 -6.84 8.02 -8.69
CA ARG A 55 -7.51 6.85 -8.10
C ARG A 55 -8.45 6.16 -9.10
N GLU A 56 -9.15 6.92 -9.94
CA GLU A 56 -9.98 6.38 -11.03
C GLU A 56 -9.15 5.61 -12.07
N LEU A 57 -7.92 6.05 -12.33
CA LEU A 57 -6.96 5.35 -13.20
C LEU A 57 -6.25 4.16 -12.51
N GLY A 58 -6.61 3.83 -11.26
CA GLY A 58 -5.97 2.78 -10.49
C GLY A 58 -4.56 3.13 -9.99
N ASN A 59 -4.14 4.39 -10.12
CA ASN A 59 -2.85 4.84 -9.63
C ASN A 59 -2.92 5.07 -8.11
N ASN A 60 -2.20 4.24 -7.35
CA ASN A 60 -2.12 4.27 -5.89
C ASN A 60 -0.82 4.91 -5.38
N THR A 61 -0.22 5.84 -6.12
CA THR A 61 0.92 6.63 -5.66
C THR A 61 0.57 7.32 -4.33
N PRO A 62 1.43 7.23 -3.30
CA PRO A 62 1.27 7.93 -2.04
C PRO A 62 1.09 9.44 -2.26
N ILE A 63 0.07 10.02 -1.65
CA ILE A 63 -0.23 11.45 -1.75
C ILE A 63 -0.18 12.04 -0.34
N VAL A 64 0.49 13.17 -0.21
CA VAL A 64 0.45 14.06 0.96
C VAL A 64 -0.10 15.40 0.51
N TYR A 65 -1.12 15.90 1.21
CA TYR A 65 -1.61 17.26 0.94
C TYR A 65 -0.84 18.28 1.75
N ILE A 66 -0.55 19.42 1.12
CA ILE A 66 0.08 20.59 1.75
C ILE A 66 -0.87 21.78 1.57
N THR A 67 -1.51 22.26 2.64
CA THR A 67 -2.51 23.33 2.56
C THR A 67 -2.69 24.04 3.90
N ASN A 68 -3.33 25.21 3.89
CA ASN A 68 -3.78 25.90 5.11
C ASN A 68 -5.29 25.65 5.40
N ARG A 69 -5.93 24.76 4.63
CA ARG A 69 -7.37 24.50 4.71
C ARG A 69 -7.66 23.30 5.61
N ASP A 70 -7.63 23.49 6.94
CA ASP A 70 -7.95 22.44 7.92
C ASP A 70 -9.38 21.90 7.78
N ASP A 71 -10.30 22.75 7.28
CA ASP A 71 -11.69 22.38 7.01
C ASP A 71 -11.81 21.26 5.94
N LEU A 72 -10.81 21.10 5.10
CA LEU A 72 -10.79 20.09 4.03
C LEU A 72 -10.19 18.73 4.46
N MET A 73 -9.67 18.63 5.68
CA MET A 73 -9.02 17.41 6.17
C MET A 73 -9.96 16.20 6.10
N GLN A 74 -11.23 16.34 6.50
CA GLN A 74 -12.20 15.24 6.43
C GLN A 74 -12.44 14.76 4.99
N LYS A 75 -12.46 15.68 4.03
CA LYS A 75 -12.64 15.35 2.62
C LYS A 75 -11.42 14.62 2.05
N ALA A 76 -10.22 14.94 2.54
CA ALA A 76 -8.96 14.32 2.12
C ALA A 76 -8.97 12.79 2.28
N PHE A 77 -9.64 12.29 3.31
CA PHE A 77 -9.70 10.85 3.61
C PHE A 77 -10.32 10.00 2.50
N GLN A 78 -11.21 10.56 1.69
CA GLN A 78 -11.86 9.85 0.59
C GLN A 78 -10.86 9.44 -0.51
N TYR A 79 -9.71 10.11 -0.58
CA TYR A 79 -8.69 9.90 -1.62
C TYR A 79 -7.52 9.00 -1.19
N LYS A 80 -7.62 8.34 -0.04
CA LYS A 80 -6.58 7.46 0.50
C LYS A 80 -5.21 8.16 0.53
N VAL A 81 -5.16 9.36 1.09
CA VAL A 81 -3.92 10.12 1.25
C VAL A 81 -3.11 9.59 2.42
N LEU A 82 -1.80 9.70 2.32
CA LEU A 82 -0.87 9.23 3.35
C LEU A 82 -0.68 10.26 4.46
N GLY A 83 -0.87 11.54 4.17
CA GLY A 83 -0.68 12.59 5.14
C GLY A 83 -1.29 13.93 4.71
N PHE A 84 -1.31 14.82 5.69
CA PHE A 84 -1.77 16.19 5.55
C PHE A 84 -0.77 17.08 6.31
N VAL A 85 -0.29 18.14 5.66
CA VAL A 85 0.72 19.06 6.18
C VAL A 85 0.18 20.48 6.05
N ARG A 86 0.19 21.23 7.14
CA ARG A 86 -0.21 22.64 7.15
C ARG A 86 0.94 23.51 6.64
N LYS A 87 0.65 24.43 5.72
CA LYS A 87 1.67 25.33 5.16
C LYS A 87 2.31 26.23 6.22
N ASP A 88 1.53 26.66 7.19
CA ASP A 88 2.03 27.48 8.33
C ASP A 88 2.88 26.69 9.33
N LYS A 89 2.81 25.35 9.31
CA LYS A 89 3.60 24.43 10.15
C LYS A 89 4.51 23.51 9.34
N LEU A 90 4.89 23.91 8.16
CA LEU A 90 5.64 23.10 7.20
C LEU A 90 6.96 22.56 7.79
N GLN A 91 7.68 23.36 8.60
CA GLN A 91 8.93 22.95 9.22
C GLN A 91 8.76 21.84 10.28
N GLU A 92 7.61 21.81 10.93
CA GLU A 92 7.31 20.86 12.01
C GLU A 92 6.71 19.56 11.45
N GLU A 93 5.77 19.66 10.50
CA GLU A 93 4.93 18.53 10.05
C GLU A 93 5.49 17.81 8.83
N LEU A 94 6.19 18.50 7.92
CA LEU A 94 6.70 17.90 6.69
C LEU A 94 7.76 16.80 6.93
N PRO A 95 8.69 16.91 7.90
CA PRO A 95 9.65 15.83 8.18
C PRO A 95 8.96 14.50 8.53
N PHE A 96 7.89 14.57 9.32
CA PHE A 96 7.10 13.38 9.66
C PHE A 96 6.38 12.79 8.43
N ALA A 97 5.77 13.64 7.61
CA ALA A 97 5.11 13.21 6.37
C ALA A 97 6.10 12.56 5.39
N ILE A 98 7.31 13.11 5.24
CA ILE A 98 8.39 12.50 4.44
C ILE A 98 8.73 11.11 4.99
N SER A 99 8.90 10.98 6.31
CA SER A 99 9.18 9.68 6.93
C SER A 99 8.10 8.65 6.63
N CYS A 100 6.82 9.03 6.70
CA CYS A 100 5.71 8.15 6.34
C CYS A 100 5.75 7.72 4.85
N VAL A 101 6.06 8.68 3.95
CA VAL A 101 6.20 8.41 2.52
C VAL A 101 7.35 7.43 2.26
N VAL A 102 8.51 7.65 2.84
CA VAL A 102 9.69 6.78 2.66
C VAL A 102 9.39 5.37 3.18
N GLN A 103 8.77 5.24 4.35
CA GLN A 103 8.35 3.94 4.86
C GLN A 103 7.37 3.22 3.93
N GLU A 104 6.41 3.94 3.38
CA GLU A 104 5.44 3.36 2.44
C GLU A 104 6.11 2.88 1.14
N ILE A 105 7.05 3.66 0.60
CA ILE A 105 7.85 3.29 -0.58
C ILE A 105 8.72 2.06 -0.27
N GLN A 106 9.39 2.03 0.89
CA GLN A 106 10.20 0.90 1.30
C GLN A 106 9.39 -0.39 1.46
N LYS A 107 8.20 -0.30 2.04
CA LYS A 107 7.27 -1.45 2.13
C LYS A 107 6.88 -1.97 0.75
N LYS A 108 6.52 -1.08 -0.17
CA LYS A 108 6.18 -1.46 -1.57
C LYS A 108 7.36 -2.08 -2.31
N ASN A 109 8.58 -1.64 -2.02
CA ASN A 109 9.81 -2.13 -2.65
C ASN A 109 10.41 -3.33 -1.92
N SER A 110 9.87 -3.75 -0.76
CA SER A 110 10.36 -4.94 -0.08
C SER A 110 10.12 -6.19 -0.94
N HIS A 111 11.19 -6.97 -1.09
CA HIS A 111 11.15 -8.21 -1.85
C HIS A 111 11.40 -9.39 -0.92
N VAL A 112 10.79 -10.50 -1.24
CA VAL A 112 11.01 -11.76 -0.55
C VAL A 112 11.51 -12.83 -1.51
N MET A 113 12.52 -13.57 -1.08
CA MET A 113 13.01 -14.74 -1.82
C MET A 113 12.19 -15.97 -1.42
N ILE A 114 11.47 -16.54 -2.37
CA ILE A 114 10.70 -17.76 -2.20
C ILE A 114 11.42 -18.92 -2.89
N PHE A 115 11.70 -19.97 -2.14
CA PHE A 115 12.20 -21.21 -2.69
C PHE A 115 11.05 -22.17 -2.97
N SER A 116 10.89 -22.54 -4.24
CA SER A 116 9.95 -23.56 -4.70
C SER A 116 10.68 -24.85 -5.04
N ALA A 117 10.22 -25.96 -4.47
CA ALA A 117 10.71 -27.30 -4.82
C ALA A 117 9.52 -28.20 -5.13
N HIS A 118 9.00 -28.11 -6.36
CA HIS A 118 7.83 -28.86 -6.81
C HIS A 118 8.17 -29.69 -8.06
N ARG A 119 7.72 -30.97 -8.09
CA ARG A 119 7.86 -31.88 -9.24
C ARG A 119 9.27 -31.89 -9.86
N GLN A 120 10.32 -32.07 -9.05
CA GLN A 120 11.75 -32.09 -9.45
C GLN A 120 12.31 -30.75 -9.98
N LYS A 121 11.51 -29.68 -10.04
CA LYS A 121 12.00 -28.33 -10.30
C LYS A 121 12.34 -27.63 -9.00
N LYS A 122 13.51 -26.98 -8.99
CA LYS A 122 13.96 -26.10 -7.93
C LYS A 122 14.07 -24.71 -8.51
N GLU A 123 13.26 -23.79 -8.02
CA GLU A 123 13.19 -22.42 -8.55
C GLU A 123 13.23 -21.43 -7.39
N TYR A 124 13.90 -20.30 -7.61
CA TYR A 124 13.90 -19.18 -6.70
C TYR A 124 13.08 -18.05 -7.33
N TYR A 125 12.18 -17.50 -6.56
CA TYR A 125 11.37 -16.36 -6.95
C TYR A 125 11.74 -15.19 -6.07
N ASN A 126 12.18 -14.08 -6.68
CA ASN A 126 12.33 -12.79 -6.01
C ASN A 126 11.04 -12.00 -6.27
N LEU A 127 10.17 -11.90 -5.27
CA LEU A 127 8.85 -11.31 -5.39
C LEU A 127 8.74 -10.04 -4.57
N PRO A 128 8.22 -8.95 -5.15
CA PRO A 128 7.72 -7.84 -4.33
C PRO A 128 6.65 -8.35 -3.37
N ILE A 129 6.71 -7.95 -2.12
CA ILE A 129 5.66 -8.29 -1.13
C ILE A 129 4.30 -7.76 -1.58
N SER A 130 4.29 -6.59 -2.24
CA SER A 130 3.09 -6.01 -2.84
C SER A 130 2.44 -6.86 -3.93
N ASP A 131 3.17 -7.79 -4.54
CA ASP A 131 2.61 -8.67 -5.55
C ASP A 131 1.93 -9.92 -4.97
N ILE A 132 2.15 -10.21 -3.68
CA ILE A 132 1.59 -11.38 -3.03
C ILE A 132 0.18 -11.04 -2.51
N LEU A 133 -0.83 -11.71 -3.07
CA LEU A 133 -2.23 -11.53 -2.71
C LEU A 133 -2.58 -12.26 -1.41
N TYR A 134 -2.31 -13.55 -1.37
CA TYR A 134 -2.56 -14.42 -0.22
C TYR A 134 -1.72 -15.69 -0.30
N ILE A 135 -1.59 -16.35 0.83
CA ILE A 135 -0.87 -17.61 0.98
C ILE A 135 -1.80 -18.61 1.64
N GLU A 136 -1.93 -19.79 1.06
CA GLU A 136 -2.81 -20.85 1.52
C GLU A 136 -2.05 -22.17 1.70
N SER A 137 -2.36 -22.89 2.77
CA SER A 137 -1.86 -24.23 2.99
C SER A 137 -2.94 -25.25 2.67
N GLU A 138 -2.69 -26.09 1.68
CA GLU A 138 -3.58 -27.14 1.24
C GLU A 138 -2.79 -28.41 0.91
N ASN A 139 -3.27 -29.59 1.35
CA ASN A 139 -2.65 -30.88 1.06
C ASN A 139 -1.14 -30.93 1.39
N HIS A 140 -0.75 -30.44 2.56
CA HIS A 140 0.65 -30.35 3.02
C HIS A 140 1.57 -29.51 2.13
N GLN A 141 1.01 -28.66 1.28
CA GLN A 141 1.75 -27.71 0.46
C GLN A 141 1.31 -26.29 0.80
N THR A 142 2.24 -25.36 0.77
CA THR A 142 1.93 -23.94 0.87
C THR A 142 1.97 -23.34 -0.52
N LYS A 143 0.87 -22.69 -0.89
CA LYS A 143 0.63 -22.06 -2.19
C LYS A 143 0.64 -20.55 -2.04
N ILE A 144 1.46 -19.87 -2.79
CA ILE A 144 1.54 -18.40 -2.82
C ILE A 144 0.88 -17.93 -4.10
N TYR A 145 -0.13 -17.09 -3.96
CA TYR A 145 -0.87 -16.48 -5.06
C TYR A 145 -0.45 -15.02 -5.23
N THR A 146 -0.15 -14.65 -6.48
CA THR A 146 0.37 -13.33 -6.82
C THR A 146 -0.47 -12.64 -7.89
N VAL A 147 -0.35 -11.33 -8.00
CA VAL A 147 -1.04 -10.53 -9.01
C VAL A 147 -0.66 -10.96 -10.43
N ASN A 148 0.62 -11.25 -10.65
CA ASN A 148 1.20 -11.40 -11.98
C ASN A 148 1.25 -12.85 -12.50
N LYS A 149 0.88 -13.85 -11.69
CA LYS A 149 0.92 -15.27 -12.09
C LYS A 149 -0.46 -15.91 -11.94
N LYS A 150 -0.86 -16.68 -12.96
CA LYS A 150 -2.08 -17.49 -12.89
C LYS A 150 -1.93 -18.69 -11.95
N ASP A 151 -0.76 -19.33 -11.98
CA ASP A 151 -0.47 -20.50 -11.16
C ASP A 151 0.19 -20.10 -9.85
N ALA A 152 -0.20 -20.77 -8.78
CA ALA A 152 0.40 -20.56 -7.47
C ALA A 152 1.85 -21.05 -7.44
N ILE A 153 2.70 -20.33 -6.73
CA ILE A 153 4.04 -20.79 -6.39
C ILE A 153 3.94 -21.74 -5.20
N ILE A 154 4.43 -22.96 -5.37
CA ILE A 154 4.35 -24.00 -4.35
C ILE A 154 5.65 -24.03 -3.56
N THR A 155 5.55 -23.94 -2.24
CA THR A 155 6.68 -23.99 -1.33
C THR A 155 6.47 -25.02 -0.22
N ARG A 156 7.53 -25.37 0.50
CA ARG A 156 7.49 -26.22 1.70
C ARG A 156 7.45 -25.43 3.00
N ASP A 157 7.62 -24.13 2.92
CA ASP A 157 7.52 -23.25 4.10
C ASP A 157 6.09 -23.31 4.66
N THR A 158 5.96 -23.10 5.96
CA THR A 158 4.66 -23.09 6.63
C THR A 158 4.08 -21.67 6.67
N LEU A 159 2.75 -21.56 6.82
CA LEU A 159 2.12 -20.24 7.03
C LEU A 159 2.68 -19.54 8.27
N ARG A 160 3.01 -20.30 9.30
CA ARG A 160 3.60 -19.74 10.52
C ARG A 160 4.96 -19.10 10.26
N SER A 161 5.83 -19.79 9.49
CA SER A 161 7.15 -19.24 9.14
C SER A 161 7.06 -17.94 8.32
N TYR A 162 6.00 -17.75 7.54
CA TYR A 162 5.75 -16.46 6.87
C TYR A 162 5.33 -15.38 7.85
N LEU A 163 4.42 -15.66 8.78
CA LEU A 163 3.96 -14.69 9.77
C LEU A 163 5.05 -14.25 10.78
N GLU A 164 6.12 -15.04 10.94
CA GLU A 164 7.27 -14.71 11.77
C GLU A 164 8.29 -13.80 11.07
N LYS A 165 8.21 -13.64 9.75
CA LYS A 165 9.08 -12.76 8.97
C LYS A 165 8.56 -11.33 8.97
N GLU A 166 9.47 -10.36 9.09
CA GLU A 166 9.14 -8.94 9.19
C GLU A 166 8.44 -8.43 7.92
N GLU A 167 8.83 -8.93 6.74
CA GLU A 167 8.26 -8.55 5.46
C GLU A 167 6.76 -8.90 5.35
N PHE A 168 6.29 -9.89 6.12
CA PHE A 168 4.90 -10.35 6.11
C PHE A 168 4.02 -9.75 7.22
N GLN A 169 4.47 -8.72 7.93
CA GLN A 169 3.67 -8.04 8.98
C GLN A 169 2.36 -7.44 8.45
N GLY A 170 2.29 -7.17 7.14
CA GLY A 170 1.06 -6.72 6.47
C GLY A 170 0.02 -7.83 6.24
N PHE A 171 0.38 -9.10 6.46
CA PHE A 171 -0.53 -10.23 6.23
C PHE A 171 -1.36 -10.54 7.47
N ILE A 172 -2.64 -10.86 7.25
CA ILE A 172 -3.57 -11.21 8.32
C ILE A 172 -4.07 -12.65 8.15
N PRO A 173 -4.09 -13.46 9.22
CA PRO A 173 -4.63 -14.80 9.17
C PRO A 173 -6.17 -14.76 9.17
N ILE A 174 -6.79 -15.25 8.08
CA ILE A 174 -8.25 -15.37 7.95
C ILE A 174 -8.76 -16.76 8.33
N SER A 175 -7.87 -17.74 8.31
CA SER A 175 -8.14 -19.12 8.80
C SER A 175 -6.85 -19.75 9.34
N VAL A 176 -6.90 -21.00 9.75
CA VAL A 176 -5.70 -21.77 10.10
C VAL A 176 -4.83 -22.11 8.90
N SER A 177 -5.43 -22.08 7.70
CA SER A 177 -4.79 -22.47 6.45
C SER A 177 -4.64 -21.32 5.43
N CYS A 178 -4.97 -20.09 5.80
CA CYS A 178 -4.87 -18.96 4.86
C CYS A 178 -4.49 -17.65 5.56
N ILE A 179 -3.51 -16.95 5.00
CA ILE A 179 -3.13 -15.57 5.34
C ILE A 179 -3.27 -14.70 4.12
N VAL A 180 -3.73 -13.47 4.29
CA VAL A 180 -4.04 -12.53 3.20
C VAL A 180 -3.27 -11.24 3.38
N ASN A 181 -2.69 -10.72 2.31
CA ASN A 181 -2.12 -9.39 2.31
C ASN A 181 -3.24 -8.34 2.47
N PHE A 182 -3.14 -7.55 3.53
CA PHE A 182 -4.15 -6.55 3.85
C PHE A 182 -4.35 -5.52 2.74
N GLU A 183 -3.31 -5.16 2.02
CA GLU A 183 -3.35 -4.13 0.96
C GLU A 183 -4.24 -4.53 -0.22
N HIS A 184 -4.44 -5.83 -0.43
CA HIS A 184 -5.29 -6.36 -1.49
C HIS A 184 -6.75 -6.63 -1.06
N ILE A 185 -7.12 -6.31 0.19
CA ILE A 185 -8.50 -6.47 0.64
C ILE A 185 -9.35 -5.32 0.10
N PHE A 186 -10.24 -5.63 -0.84
CA PHE A 186 -11.20 -4.68 -1.39
C PHE A 186 -12.38 -4.47 -0.43
N SER A 187 -13.02 -5.55 0.02
CA SER A 187 -14.16 -5.50 0.94
C SER A 187 -14.29 -6.75 1.80
N ILE A 188 -15.04 -6.64 2.90
CA ILE A 188 -15.42 -7.76 3.76
C ILE A 188 -16.94 -7.79 3.89
N GLU A 189 -17.56 -8.89 3.45
CA GLU A 189 -18.99 -9.11 3.51
C GLU A 189 -19.31 -10.38 4.34
N LYS A 190 -20.03 -10.21 5.45
CA LYS A 190 -20.37 -11.31 6.39
C LYS A 190 -19.15 -12.12 6.81
N ASP A 191 -18.92 -13.26 6.18
CA ASP A 191 -17.84 -14.21 6.41
C ASP A 191 -16.92 -14.40 5.20
N THR A 192 -17.05 -13.54 4.20
CA THR A 192 -16.24 -13.52 2.99
C THR A 192 -15.38 -12.25 2.93
N LEU A 193 -14.23 -12.39 2.28
CA LEU A 193 -13.30 -11.34 1.97
C LEU A 193 -13.11 -11.30 0.46
N ILE A 194 -13.26 -10.14 -0.13
CA ILE A 194 -13.10 -9.91 -1.57
C ILE A 194 -11.79 -9.17 -1.77
N LEU A 195 -10.94 -9.70 -2.64
CA LEU A 195 -9.69 -9.05 -3.03
C LEU A 195 -9.92 -8.08 -4.21
N ASP A 196 -8.96 -7.20 -4.46
CA ASP A 196 -8.95 -6.25 -5.59
C ASP A 196 -9.03 -6.96 -6.96
N ASN A 197 -8.47 -8.16 -7.08
CA ASN A 197 -8.59 -9.02 -8.26
C ASN A 197 -9.93 -9.80 -8.34
N LYS A 198 -10.92 -9.46 -7.50
CA LYS A 198 -12.24 -10.10 -7.39
C LYS A 198 -12.23 -11.54 -6.84
N LYS A 199 -11.08 -12.04 -6.37
CA LYS A 199 -11.03 -13.34 -5.68
C LYS A 199 -11.79 -13.24 -4.36
N ILE A 200 -12.68 -14.23 -4.11
CA ILE A 200 -13.41 -14.37 -2.86
C ILE A 200 -12.72 -15.42 -2.00
N LEU A 201 -12.47 -15.10 -0.74
CA LEU A 201 -11.90 -15.97 0.27
C LEU A 201 -12.83 -16.04 1.49
N PHE A 202 -12.92 -17.22 2.14
CA PHE A 202 -13.76 -17.41 3.32
C PHE A 202 -12.97 -17.18 4.60
N ILE A 203 -13.54 -16.36 5.49
CA ILE A 203 -13.00 -16.11 6.83
C ILE A 203 -13.55 -17.18 7.77
N SER A 204 -12.69 -17.88 8.49
CA SER A 204 -13.15 -18.86 9.48
C SER A 204 -13.97 -18.18 10.58
N ARG A 205 -15.03 -18.85 11.07
CA ARG A 205 -15.97 -18.29 12.09
C ARG A 205 -15.27 -17.66 13.28
N ARG A 206 -14.17 -18.28 13.77
CA ARG A 206 -13.38 -17.77 14.90
C ARG A 206 -12.62 -16.49 14.60
N LYS A 207 -12.36 -16.19 13.30
CA LYS A 207 -11.55 -15.04 12.87
C LYS A 207 -12.39 -13.87 12.38
N ILE A 208 -13.70 -14.04 12.11
CA ILE A 208 -14.55 -12.98 11.54
C ILE A 208 -14.45 -11.69 12.33
N LYS A 209 -14.61 -11.76 13.66
CA LYS A 209 -14.60 -10.58 14.53
C LYS A 209 -13.25 -9.85 14.47
N SER A 210 -12.15 -10.56 14.69
CA SER A 210 -10.80 -9.98 14.70
C SER A 210 -10.38 -9.44 13.34
N VAL A 211 -10.74 -10.11 12.23
CA VAL A 211 -10.44 -9.64 10.88
C VAL A 211 -11.20 -8.34 10.56
N LYS A 212 -12.48 -8.27 10.91
CA LYS A 212 -13.29 -7.05 10.74
C LYS A 212 -12.76 -5.89 11.59
N GLU A 213 -12.42 -6.14 12.84
CA GLU A 213 -11.84 -5.12 13.73
C GLU A 213 -10.51 -4.59 13.17
N LEU A 214 -9.63 -5.47 12.71
CA LEU A 214 -8.36 -5.09 12.08
C LEU A 214 -8.60 -4.30 10.78
N PHE A 215 -9.56 -4.72 9.97
CA PHE A 215 -9.92 -4.00 8.75
C PHE A 215 -10.40 -2.58 9.05
N LEU A 216 -11.30 -2.42 10.01
CA LEU A 216 -11.80 -1.12 10.43
C LEU A 216 -10.70 -0.27 11.07
N GLN A 217 -9.83 -0.83 11.90
CA GLN A 217 -8.73 -0.11 12.53
C GLN A 217 -7.69 0.38 11.51
N LYS A 218 -7.29 -0.46 10.57
CA LYS A 218 -6.34 -0.07 9.52
C LYS A 218 -6.95 0.91 8.54
N THR A 219 -8.23 0.73 8.18
CA THR A 219 -8.95 1.70 7.35
C THR A 219 -9.10 3.04 8.06
N ARG A 220 -9.31 3.05 9.40
CA ARG A 220 -9.34 4.28 10.20
C ARG A 220 -7.96 4.89 10.42
N ARG A 221 -6.89 4.11 10.58
CA ARG A 221 -5.52 4.65 10.70
C ARG A 221 -4.99 5.27 9.41
N ASN A 222 -5.51 4.87 8.28
CA ASN A 222 -5.31 5.59 7.02
C ASN A 222 -6.17 6.87 6.94
N ILE A 223 -6.85 7.21 8.03
CA ILE A 223 -7.83 8.30 8.21
C ILE A 223 -7.34 9.33 9.28
N ILE A 224 -6.11 9.21 9.79
CA ILE A 224 -5.52 10.20 10.74
C ILE A 224 -4.35 10.90 10.04
#